data_87da5770e1a95d3bb52ec43f7083b885
#
_entry.id   87da5770e1a95d3bb52ec43f7083b885
#
_cell.length_a   1.000
_cell.length_b   1.000
_cell.length_c   1.000
_cell.angle_alpha   90.00
_cell.angle_beta   90.00
_cell.angle_gamma   90.00
#
_symmetry.space_group_name_H-M   'P 1'
#
loop_
_entity.id
_entity.type
_entity.pdbx_description
1 polymer ?
#
loop_
_entity_poly.entity_id
_entity_poly.type
_entity_poly.pdbx_seq_one_letter_code
_entity_poly.pdbx_strand_id
1 'polypeptide(L)'
;DVRGPDHNQDMLAVENIRRWFDYWQERPGTGTRISSGGVKIIFSDTNTHFRGEENYRRSGVTDAMRIPKDAFYTHQVMWDGWVDIEQPRIHIIGHWNYKEDVIKPVYVVSGADKVELFLNGKSLGEGEREYHFLYTFKDVQFETGKLEAIGYDETGKECCRTELQTAGKPEEIRLTFVQNPDGWKADGADMVLLQVEVMD
;
A
#
# COMPACT_ATOMS: atom_id res chain seq x y z
N ASP A 1 -1.21 -18.63 -4.86
CA ASP A 1 -2.63 -18.59 -4.50
C ASP A 1 -2.91 -17.31 -3.73
N VAL A 2 -3.60 -16.37 -4.37
CA VAL A 2 -4.01 -15.07 -3.77
C VAL A 2 -5.06 -15.21 -2.65
N ARG A 3 -5.37 -16.40 -2.21
CA ARG A 3 -6.39 -16.70 -1.20
C ARG A 3 -5.84 -17.12 0.15
N GLY A 4 -4.53 -17.02 0.35
CA GLY A 4 -3.93 -17.24 1.67
C GLY A 4 -4.43 -16.19 2.68
N PRO A 5 -4.76 -16.56 3.91
CA PRO A 5 -5.38 -15.66 4.89
C PRO A 5 -4.56 -14.41 5.21
N ASP A 6 -3.24 -14.47 5.04
CA ASP A 6 -2.34 -13.42 5.53
C ASP A 6 -1.79 -12.46 4.45
N HIS A 7 -2.05 -12.73 3.15
CA HIS A 7 -1.36 -12.01 2.07
C HIS A 7 -2.25 -11.56 0.92
N ASN A 8 -3.55 -11.71 1.02
CA ASN A 8 -4.47 -11.39 -0.09
C ASN A 8 -4.41 -9.91 -0.51
N GLN A 9 -4.30 -9.00 0.45
CA GLN A 9 -4.27 -7.56 0.18
C GLN A 9 -2.89 -7.13 -0.34
N ASP A 10 -1.82 -7.66 0.23
CA ASP A 10 -0.44 -7.42 -0.20
C ASP A 10 -0.25 -7.86 -1.65
N MET A 11 -0.68 -9.08 -1.97
CA MET A 11 -0.58 -9.61 -3.33
C MET A 11 -1.46 -8.88 -4.33
N LEU A 12 -2.62 -8.35 -3.90
CA LEU A 12 -3.44 -7.48 -4.75
C LEU A 12 -2.73 -6.16 -5.07
N ALA A 13 -2.01 -5.60 -4.11
CA ALA A 13 -1.22 -4.39 -4.31
C ALA A 13 -0.08 -4.64 -5.32
N VAL A 14 0.69 -5.73 -5.14
CA VAL A 14 1.75 -6.15 -6.07
C VAL A 14 1.20 -6.39 -7.48
N GLU A 15 0.09 -7.12 -7.58
CA GLU A 15 -0.56 -7.41 -8.86
C GLU A 15 -1.08 -6.15 -9.55
N ASN A 16 -1.55 -5.16 -8.80
CA ASN A 16 -1.93 -3.86 -9.36
C ASN A 16 -0.73 -3.15 -10.00
N ILE A 17 0.45 -3.17 -9.37
CA ILE A 17 1.67 -2.57 -9.94
C ILE A 17 1.99 -3.24 -11.28
N ARG A 18 2.05 -4.57 -11.31
CA ARG A 18 2.35 -5.36 -12.52
C ARG A 18 1.38 -5.06 -13.65
N ARG A 19 0.09 -5.17 -13.38
CA ARG A 19 -0.96 -4.97 -14.39
C ARG A 19 -1.02 -3.55 -14.92
N TRP A 20 -0.88 -2.55 -14.08
CA TRP A 20 -0.89 -1.17 -14.53
C TRP A 20 0.35 -0.84 -15.35
N PHE A 21 1.51 -1.30 -14.92
CA PHE A 21 2.76 -1.11 -15.66
C PHE A 21 2.66 -1.77 -17.06
N ASP A 22 2.29 -3.06 -17.13
CA ASP A 22 2.13 -3.78 -18.39
C ASP A 22 1.09 -3.12 -19.28
N TYR A 23 -0.04 -2.71 -18.71
CA TYR A 23 -1.09 -2.03 -19.45
C TYR A 23 -0.61 -0.73 -20.11
N TRP A 24 0.19 0.05 -19.39
CA TRP A 24 0.69 1.33 -19.90
C TRP A 24 1.89 1.19 -20.82
N GLN A 25 2.76 0.21 -20.59
CA GLN A 25 3.98 0.01 -21.39
C GLN A 25 3.74 -0.83 -22.64
N GLU A 26 2.91 -1.85 -22.59
CA GLU A 26 2.70 -2.75 -23.72
C GLU A 26 1.69 -2.24 -24.76
N ARG A 27 0.72 -1.45 -24.35
CA ARG A 27 -0.35 -0.98 -25.24
C ARG A 27 -0.08 0.28 -26.04
N PRO A 28 0.68 1.25 -25.59
CA PRO A 28 1.05 2.40 -26.42
C PRO A 28 1.90 1.93 -27.61
N GLY A 29 1.32 1.93 -28.80
CA GLY A 29 2.02 1.60 -30.04
C GLY A 29 1.88 0.16 -30.56
N THR A 30 1.19 -0.73 -29.85
CA THR A 30 0.85 -2.06 -30.36
C THR A 30 -0.56 -2.09 -30.96
N GLY A 31 -0.72 -1.62 -32.20
CA GLY A 31 -1.97 -1.73 -32.93
C GLY A 31 -2.64 -0.42 -33.32
N THR A 32 -3.86 -0.49 -33.79
CA THR A 32 -4.66 0.63 -34.33
C THR A 32 -5.30 1.50 -33.24
N ARG A 33 -5.11 1.19 -31.96
CA ARG A 33 -5.72 1.91 -30.83
C ARG A 33 -4.64 2.44 -29.91
N ILE A 34 -4.67 3.75 -29.68
CA ILE A 34 -3.86 4.41 -28.65
C ILE A 34 -4.71 4.46 -27.38
N SER A 35 -4.17 3.90 -26.27
CA SER A 35 -4.82 4.04 -24.97
C SER A 35 -4.60 5.48 -24.47
N SER A 36 -5.69 6.19 -24.22
CA SER A 36 -5.67 7.55 -23.67
C SER A 36 -5.82 7.60 -22.15
N GLY A 37 -5.92 6.46 -21.50
CA GLY A 37 -6.04 6.37 -20.05
C GLY A 37 -6.71 5.09 -19.57
N GLY A 38 -6.74 4.93 -18.26
CA GLY A 38 -7.42 3.83 -17.59
C GLY A 38 -8.23 4.32 -16.39
N VAL A 39 -9.29 3.61 -16.06
CA VAL A 39 -10.11 3.86 -14.89
C VAL A 39 -10.09 2.65 -13.98
N LYS A 40 -9.74 2.85 -12.72
CA LYS A 40 -9.81 1.81 -11.70
C LYS A 40 -11.27 1.63 -11.24
N ILE A 41 -11.80 0.46 -11.44
CA ILE A 41 -13.04 -0.01 -10.84
C ILE A 41 -12.66 -1.12 -9.85
N ILE A 42 -12.88 -0.95 -8.61
CA ILE A 42 -13.69 -0.04 -7.81
C ILE A 42 -12.76 0.72 -6.86
N PHE A 43 -13.11 1.97 -6.49
CA PHE A 43 -12.31 2.78 -5.57
C PHE A 43 -12.45 2.27 -4.13
N SER A 44 -13.66 2.11 -3.63
CA SER A 44 -13.93 1.60 -2.27
C SER A 44 -14.55 0.21 -2.31
N ASP A 45 -14.31 -0.59 -1.28
CA ASP A 45 -15.11 -1.80 -1.04
C ASP A 45 -16.59 -1.45 -0.90
N THR A 46 -17.45 -2.36 -1.29
CA THR A 46 -18.90 -2.16 -1.23
C THR A 46 -19.59 -3.33 -0.53
N ASN A 47 -20.64 -3.02 0.22
CA ASN A 47 -21.48 -4.00 0.88
C ASN A 47 -22.85 -4.20 0.16
N THR A 48 -23.01 -3.61 -1.03
CA THR A 48 -24.30 -3.57 -1.73
C THR A 48 -24.35 -4.41 -2.99
N HIS A 49 -23.25 -5.05 -3.34
CA HIS A 49 -23.16 -5.81 -4.58
C HIS A 49 -23.19 -7.30 -4.33
N PHE A 50 -24.38 -7.90 -4.53
CA PHE A 50 -24.55 -9.33 -4.44
C PHE A 50 -23.79 -10.08 -5.56
N ARG A 51 -22.95 -11.01 -5.17
CA ARG A 51 -22.26 -11.95 -6.05
C ARG A 51 -22.29 -13.36 -5.50
N GLY A 52 -23.45 -14.01 -5.60
CA GLY A 52 -23.65 -15.34 -5.03
C GLY A 52 -23.86 -15.27 -3.52
N GLU A 53 -23.07 -15.98 -2.74
CA GLU A 53 -23.22 -16.04 -1.27
C GLU A 53 -22.69 -14.80 -0.55
N GLU A 54 -21.83 -13.98 -1.21
CA GLU A 54 -21.23 -12.79 -0.62
C GLU A 54 -21.94 -11.51 -1.04
N ASN A 55 -22.37 -10.72 -0.06
CA ASN A 55 -23.03 -9.42 -0.28
C ASN A 55 -22.04 -8.25 -0.29
N TYR A 56 -20.75 -8.53 -0.40
CA TYR A 56 -19.72 -7.51 -0.36
C TYR A 56 -18.65 -7.74 -1.43
N ARG A 57 -17.94 -6.68 -1.78
CA ARG A 57 -16.82 -6.69 -2.70
C ARG A 57 -15.61 -6.05 -2.04
N ARG A 58 -14.49 -6.79 -1.97
CA ARG A 58 -13.23 -6.37 -1.32
C ARG A 58 -12.13 -5.99 -2.30
N SER A 59 -12.45 -5.63 -3.52
CA SER A 59 -11.48 -5.27 -4.55
C SER A 59 -11.21 -3.78 -4.66
N GLY A 60 -11.70 -2.98 -3.71
CA GLY A 60 -11.41 -1.57 -3.60
C GLY A 60 -9.95 -1.29 -3.21
N VAL A 61 -9.44 -0.13 -3.59
CA VAL A 61 -8.15 0.38 -3.10
C VAL A 61 -8.27 0.98 -1.70
N THR A 62 -9.49 1.31 -1.29
CA THR A 62 -9.85 1.63 0.09
C THR A 62 -10.89 0.62 0.61
N ASP A 63 -11.06 0.54 1.90
CA ASP A 63 -12.17 -0.19 2.49
C ASP A 63 -13.51 0.56 2.31
N ALA A 64 -14.60 0.00 2.85
CA ALA A 64 -15.93 0.60 2.76
C ALA A 64 -16.07 1.94 3.49
N MET A 65 -15.22 2.19 4.48
CA MET A 65 -15.13 3.45 5.24
C MET A 65 -14.12 4.42 4.65
N ARG A 66 -13.53 4.07 3.50
CA ARG A 66 -12.50 4.81 2.76
C ARG A 66 -11.13 4.88 3.45
N ILE A 67 -10.85 3.94 4.35
CA ILE A 67 -9.50 3.77 4.90
C ILE A 67 -8.61 3.20 3.78
N PRO A 68 -7.47 3.85 3.48
CA PRO A 68 -6.55 3.40 2.44
C PRO A 68 -5.99 2.00 2.74
N LYS A 69 -5.90 1.18 1.70
CA LYS A 69 -5.17 -0.10 1.71
C LYS A 69 -3.85 0.06 0.96
N ASP A 70 -2.98 -0.96 0.99
CA ASP A 70 -1.72 -0.93 0.23
C ASP A 70 -1.94 -0.62 -1.26
N ALA A 71 -3.01 -1.14 -1.85
CA ALA A 71 -3.36 -0.84 -3.24
C ALA A 71 -3.64 0.65 -3.51
N PHE A 72 -4.08 1.42 -2.51
CA PHE A 72 -4.21 2.87 -2.63
C PHE A 72 -2.83 3.54 -2.75
N TYR A 73 -1.94 3.19 -1.84
CA TYR A 73 -0.59 3.73 -1.82
C TYR A 73 0.21 3.33 -3.06
N THR A 74 0.04 2.11 -3.58
CA THR A 74 0.69 1.69 -4.83
C THR A 74 0.24 2.55 -6.02
N HIS A 75 -1.06 2.85 -6.12
CA HIS A 75 -1.56 3.75 -7.16
C HIS A 75 -1.02 5.17 -6.99
N GLN A 76 -0.97 5.67 -5.75
CA GLN A 76 -0.44 7.01 -5.47
C GLN A 76 1.04 7.11 -5.85
N VAL A 77 1.87 6.14 -5.45
CA VAL A 77 3.30 6.10 -5.82
C VAL A 77 3.50 6.06 -7.33
N MET A 78 2.74 5.20 -8.02
CA MET A 78 2.85 5.08 -9.47
C MET A 78 2.38 6.33 -10.18
N TRP A 79 1.28 6.94 -9.74
CA TRP A 79 0.77 8.18 -10.31
C TRP A 79 1.78 9.32 -10.14
N ASP A 80 2.25 9.55 -8.92
CA ASP A 80 3.22 10.61 -8.64
C ASP A 80 4.55 10.36 -9.36
N GLY A 81 4.97 9.10 -9.49
CA GLY A 81 6.16 8.72 -10.25
C GLY A 81 6.07 9.01 -11.76
N TRP A 82 4.86 9.23 -12.31
CA TRP A 82 4.66 9.67 -13.68
C TRP A 82 4.49 11.18 -13.81
N VAL A 83 3.96 11.86 -12.80
CA VAL A 83 3.49 13.25 -12.87
C VAL A 83 4.37 14.19 -12.07
N ASP A 84 4.93 13.73 -10.96
CA ASP A 84 5.80 14.49 -10.04
C ASP A 84 7.06 13.67 -9.71
N ILE A 85 7.88 13.46 -10.72
CA ILE A 85 9.09 12.63 -10.64
C ILE A 85 10.16 13.20 -9.70
N GLU A 86 10.10 14.50 -9.39
CA GLU A 86 11.06 15.17 -8.52
C GLU A 86 10.80 14.91 -7.03
N GLN A 87 9.61 14.41 -6.70
CA GLN A 87 9.19 14.08 -5.33
C GLN A 87 8.73 12.63 -5.23
N PRO A 88 9.62 11.65 -5.41
CA PRO A 88 9.25 10.25 -5.40
C PRO A 88 8.69 9.84 -4.02
N ARG A 89 7.65 9.04 -4.06
CA ARG A 89 7.07 8.42 -2.87
C ARG A 89 7.57 7.00 -2.70
N ILE A 90 7.40 6.48 -1.49
CA ILE A 90 7.74 5.12 -1.13
C ILE A 90 6.72 4.55 -0.14
N HIS A 91 6.38 3.27 -0.28
CA HIS A 91 5.50 2.57 0.64
C HIS A 91 5.91 1.08 0.75
N ILE A 92 6.02 0.56 1.97
CA ILE A 92 6.20 -0.87 2.23
C ILE A 92 4.82 -1.53 2.18
N ILE A 93 4.67 -2.57 1.36
CA ILE A 93 3.41 -3.30 1.20
C ILE A 93 3.25 -4.31 2.33
N GLY A 94 2.11 -4.24 3.04
CA GLY A 94 1.76 -5.14 4.14
C GLY A 94 2.06 -4.57 5.51
N HIS A 95 2.25 -5.45 6.47
CA HIS A 95 2.54 -5.13 7.87
C HIS A 95 3.82 -5.81 8.35
N TRP A 96 4.31 -5.44 9.54
CA TRP A 96 5.50 -6.05 10.15
C TRP A 96 5.17 -6.63 11.54
N ASN A 97 4.15 -7.55 11.57
CA ASN A 97 3.69 -8.25 12.76
C ASN A 97 3.52 -9.74 12.44
N TYR A 98 4.56 -10.52 12.64
CA TYR A 98 4.60 -11.94 12.35
C TYR A 98 5.11 -12.75 13.55
N LYS A 99 5.20 -14.07 13.41
CA LYS A 99 5.88 -14.96 14.36
C LYS A 99 7.38 -14.99 14.04
N GLU A 100 8.18 -15.26 15.03
CA GLU A 100 9.65 -15.21 14.97
C GLU A 100 10.30 -16.12 13.90
N ASP A 101 9.61 -17.17 13.49
CA ASP A 101 10.10 -18.14 12.50
C ASP A 101 9.69 -17.82 11.06
N VAL A 102 8.99 -16.71 10.83
CA VAL A 102 8.50 -16.35 9.49
C VAL A 102 9.62 -15.78 8.64
N ILE A 103 9.83 -16.39 7.48
CA ILE A 103 10.67 -15.87 6.38
C ILE A 103 9.75 -15.57 5.21
N LYS A 104 9.80 -14.35 4.70
CA LYS A 104 8.91 -13.92 3.61
C LYS A 104 9.57 -12.89 2.69
N PRO A 105 9.10 -12.75 1.45
CA PRO A 105 9.46 -11.60 0.65
C PRO A 105 8.82 -10.33 1.23
N VAL A 106 9.57 -9.24 1.21
CA VAL A 106 9.09 -7.88 1.46
C VAL A 106 9.00 -7.15 0.13
N TYR A 107 7.88 -6.49 -0.10
CA TYR A 107 7.63 -5.71 -1.30
C TYR A 107 7.56 -4.24 -0.94
N VAL A 108 8.26 -3.43 -1.72
CA VAL A 108 8.24 -1.97 -1.59
C VAL A 108 7.87 -1.39 -2.93
N VAL A 109 6.95 -0.43 -2.95
CA VAL A 109 6.63 0.37 -4.12
C VAL A 109 7.27 1.74 -3.97
N SER A 110 8.02 2.20 -4.98
CA SER A 110 8.68 3.50 -4.96
C SER A 110 8.92 4.07 -6.35
N GLY A 111 8.88 5.39 -6.45
CA GLY A 111 9.37 6.14 -7.62
C GLY A 111 10.87 6.44 -7.60
N ALA A 112 11.59 6.06 -6.54
CA ALA A 112 13.03 6.23 -6.43
C ALA A 112 13.80 5.36 -7.43
N ASP A 113 15.07 5.66 -7.68
CA ASP A 113 15.92 4.87 -8.58
C ASP A 113 16.46 3.61 -7.93
N LYS A 114 16.68 3.65 -6.61
CA LYS A 114 17.10 2.53 -5.78
C LYS A 114 16.35 2.55 -4.47
N VAL A 115 16.12 1.37 -3.92
CA VAL A 115 15.54 1.21 -2.58
C VAL A 115 16.39 0.23 -1.79
N GLU A 116 16.76 0.62 -0.59
CA GLU A 116 17.44 -0.21 0.40
C GLU A 116 16.52 -0.46 1.58
N LEU A 117 16.51 -1.69 2.08
CA LEU A 117 15.70 -2.11 3.22
C LEU A 117 16.59 -2.27 4.45
N PHE A 118 16.07 -1.83 5.58
CA PHE A 118 16.75 -1.93 6.88
C PHE A 118 15.83 -2.61 7.90
N LEU A 119 16.38 -3.49 8.68
CA LEU A 119 15.71 -4.11 9.82
C LEU A 119 16.49 -3.79 11.09
N ASN A 120 15.87 -3.08 12.01
CA ASN A 120 16.47 -2.61 13.24
C ASN A 120 17.80 -1.84 13.01
N GLY A 121 17.85 -1.05 11.95
CA GLY A 121 19.01 -0.25 11.53
C GLY A 121 20.11 -1.04 10.80
N LYS A 122 19.94 -2.35 10.62
CA LYS A 122 20.85 -3.18 9.83
C LYS A 122 20.36 -3.27 8.39
N SER A 123 21.22 -2.92 7.43
CA SER A 123 20.91 -3.05 6.01
C SER A 123 20.69 -4.51 5.61
N LEU A 124 19.62 -4.74 4.85
CA LEU A 124 19.34 -6.01 4.17
C LEU A 124 19.70 -5.94 2.68
N GLY A 125 20.27 -4.80 2.24
CA GLY A 125 20.70 -4.57 0.87
C GLY A 125 19.65 -3.89 -0.01
N GLU A 126 19.97 -3.77 -1.30
CA GLU A 126 19.11 -3.17 -2.32
C GLU A 126 18.07 -4.19 -2.81
N GLY A 127 16.83 -3.72 -3.05
CA GLY A 127 15.76 -4.51 -3.61
C GLY A 127 15.92 -4.77 -5.11
N GLU A 128 15.48 -5.94 -5.56
CA GLU A 128 15.38 -6.25 -6.99
C GLU A 128 14.25 -5.43 -7.61
N ARG A 129 14.59 -4.52 -8.54
CA ARG A 129 13.62 -3.63 -9.20
C ARG A 129 12.92 -4.33 -10.34
N GLU A 130 11.60 -4.33 -10.31
CA GLU A 130 10.74 -4.85 -11.37
C GLU A 130 9.63 -3.83 -11.70
N TYR A 131 9.10 -3.88 -12.90
CA TYR A 131 7.98 -3.02 -13.31
C TYR A 131 8.17 -1.52 -12.95
N HIS A 132 9.41 -1.05 -13.02
CA HIS A 132 9.83 0.31 -12.72
C HIS A 132 9.63 0.76 -11.26
N PHE A 133 8.55 0.35 -10.61
CA PHE A 133 8.13 0.82 -9.28
C PHE A 133 8.20 -0.24 -8.19
N LEU A 134 8.31 -1.52 -8.52
CA LEU A 134 8.30 -2.61 -7.54
C LEU A 134 9.73 -3.00 -7.16
N TYR A 135 10.01 -3.02 -5.87
CA TYR A 135 11.26 -3.51 -5.29
C TYR A 135 10.97 -4.73 -4.43
N THR A 136 11.61 -5.85 -4.74
CA THR A 136 11.43 -7.13 -4.05
C THR A 136 12.66 -7.48 -3.25
N PHE A 137 12.48 -7.74 -1.95
CA PHE A 137 13.48 -8.25 -1.04
C PHE A 137 13.09 -9.69 -0.69
N LYS A 138 13.89 -10.66 -1.15
CA LYS A 138 13.61 -12.09 -0.97
C LYS A 138 14.09 -12.56 0.41
N ASP A 139 13.40 -13.56 0.96
CA ASP A 139 13.85 -14.34 2.14
C ASP A 139 14.17 -13.46 3.36
N VAL A 140 13.36 -12.42 3.61
CA VAL A 140 13.53 -11.57 4.80
C VAL A 140 13.01 -12.31 6.02
N GLN A 141 13.91 -12.59 6.96
CA GLN A 141 13.57 -13.15 8.26
C GLN A 141 12.87 -12.08 9.10
N PHE A 142 11.72 -12.42 9.66
CA PHE A 142 11.06 -11.55 10.62
C PHE A 142 11.85 -11.44 11.92
N GLU A 143 12.05 -10.21 12.35
CA GLU A 143 12.51 -9.84 13.69
C GLU A 143 11.65 -8.69 14.18
N THR A 144 11.30 -8.72 15.48
CA THR A 144 10.57 -7.63 16.14
C THR A 144 11.32 -6.31 16.01
N GLY A 145 10.62 -5.22 15.78
CA GLY A 145 11.22 -3.89 15.74
C GLY A 145 10.84 -3.13 14.47
N LYS A 146 11.77 -2.35 13.96
CA LYS A 146 11.53 -1.41 12.86
C LYS A 146 12.04 -1.96 11.53
N LEU A 147 11.13 -2.06 10.57
CA LEU A 147 11.43 -2.28 9.16
C LEU A 147 11.35 -0.94 8.43
N GLU A 148 12.44 -0.49 7.84
CA GLU A 148 12.55 0.82 7.17
C GLU A 148 13.01 0.64 5.73
N ALA A 149 12.35 1.31 4.80
CA ALA A 149 12.76 1.38 3.40
C ALA A 149 13.17 2.81 3.05
N ILE A 150 14.36 2.94 2.46
CA ILE A 150 14.92 4.22 2.05
C ILE A 150 15.11 4.21 0.54
N GLY A 151 14.53 5.21 -0.12
CA GLY A 151 14.69 5.44 -1.55
C GLY A 151 15.80 6.45 -1.85
N TYR A 152 16.57 6.17 -2.89
CA TYR A 152 17.66 7.01 -3.36
C TYR A 152 17.46 7.39 -4.82
N ASP A 153 17.89 8.58 -5.18
CA ASP A 153 17.96 9.04 -6.56
C ASP A 153 19.18 8.46 -7.31
N GLU A 154 19.31 8.78 -8.58
CA GLU A 154 20.41 8.32 -9.44
C GLU A 154 21.80 8.73 -8.93
N THR A 155 21.89 9.77 -8.11
CA THR A 155 23.15 10.25 -7.51
C THR A 155 23.48 9.52 -6.21
N GLY A 156 22.58 8.70 -5.69
CA GLY A 156 22.70 8.01 -4.41
C GLY A 156 22.29 8.87 -3.22
N LYS A 157 21.65 10.03 -3.44
CA LYS A 157 21.09 10.86 -2.38
C LYS A 157 19.72 10.32 -1.98
N GLU A 158 19.46 10.23 -0.68
CA GLU A 158 18.13 9.89 -0.15
C GLU A 158 17.08 10.90 -0.63
N CYS A 159 15.97 10.38 -1.17
CA CYS A 159 14.86 11.18 -1.67
C CYS A 159 13.51 10.85 -1.02
N CYS A 160 13.35 9.66 -0.45
CA CYS A 160 12.13 9.28 0.27
C CYS A 160 12.42 8.15 1.26
N ARG A 161 11.56 8.03 2.30
CA ARG A 161 11.61 6.92 3.25
C ARG A 161 10.24 6.60 3.83
N THR A 162 10.10 5.36 4.30
CA THR A 162 8.93 4.88 5.03
C THR A 162 9.34 3.80 6.02
N GLU A 163 8.52 3.57 7.04
CA GLU A 163 8.81 2.56 8.05
C GLU A 163 7.55 1.86 8.52
N LEU A 164 7.71 0.63 8.98
CA LEU A 164 6.74 -0.16 9.72
C LEU A 164 7.36 -0.54 11.06
N GLN A 165 6.56 -0.49 12.11
CA GLN A 165 6.95 -0.91 13.45
C GLN A 165 6.15 -2.14 13.85
N THR A 166 6.82 -3.15 14.44
CA THR A 166 6.12 -4.25 15.09
C THR A 166 5.34 -3.70 16.29
N ALA A 167 4.06 -3.98 16.33
CA ALA A 167 3.20 -3.58 17.45
C ALA A 167 3.59 -4.32 18.73
N GLY A 168 3.58 -3.59 19.86
CA GLY A 168 3.78 -4.12 21.18
C GLY A 168 2.52 -4.77 21.76
N LYS A 169 2.42 -4.81 23.08
CA LYS A 169 1.20 -5.26 23.74
C LYS A 169 0.17 -4.14 23.73
N PRO A 170 -1.11 -4.47 23.48
CA PRO A 170 -2.16 -3.46 23.57
C PRO A 170 -2.20 -2.81 24.95
N GLU A 171 -2.09 -1.48 25.01
CA GLU A 171 -2.09 -0.73 26.26
C GLU A 171 -3.30 0.20 26.38
N GLU A 172 -3.74 0.80 25.26
CA GLU A 172 -4.87 1.72 25.28
C GLU A 172 -5.75 1.62 24.02
N ILE A 173 -6.96 2.18 24.13
CA ILE A 173 -7.84 2.40 22.98
C ILE A 173 -7.91 3.90 22.71
N ARG A 174 -7.49 4.31 21.52
CA ARG A 174 -7.65 5.68 21.04
C ARG A 174 -8.93 5.81 20.24
N LEU A 175 -9.71 6.82 20.56
CA LEU A 175 -10.93 7.17 19.84
C LEU A 175 -10.74 8.53 19.15
N THR A 176 -10.89 8.56 17.84
CA THR A 176 -10.81 9.78 17.04
C THR A 176 -12.13 10.02 16.32
N PHE A 177 -12.70 11.20 16.51
CA PHE A 177 -13.93 11.62 15.83
C PHE A 177 -13.57 12.22 14.46
N VAL A 178 -14.13 11.64 13.39
CA VAL A 178 -14.08 12.21 12.05
C VAL A 178 -15.47 12.80 11.78
N GLN A 179 -15.57 14.10 11.91
CA GLN A 179 -16.83 14.85 11.83
C GLN A 179 -16.74 16.00 10.85
N ASN A 180 -17.86 16.65 10.58
CA ASN A 180 -17.91 17.87 9.80
C ASN A 180 -16.98 18.94 10.40
N PRO A 181 -16.21 19.72 9.61
CA PRO A 181 -15.38 20.83 10.08
C PRO A 181 -16.15 21.85 10.96
N ASP A 182 -17.44 22.04 10.72
CA ASP A 182 -18.33 22.92 11.48
C ASP A 182 -18.80 22.31 12.82
N GLY A 183 -18.31 21.14 13.16
CA GLY A 183 -18.70 20.37 14.33
C GLY A 183 -19.92 19.46 14.11
N TRP A 184 -20.15 18.60 15.06
CA TRP A 184 -21.29 17.66 15.04
C TRP A 184 -22.54 18.31 15.65
N LYS A 185 -23.68 18.11 14.98
CA LYS A 185 -24.99 18.62 15.42
C LYS A 185 -25.93 17.46 15.72
N ALA A 186 -26.44 17.41 16.92
CA ALA A 186 -27.41 16.37 17.32
C ALA A 186 -28.83 16.72 16.80
N ASP A 187 -28.99 16.78 15.49
CA ASP A 187 -30.24 17.15 14.80
C ASP A 187 -30.97 15.94 14.17
N GLY A 188 -30.44 14.73 14.38
CA GLY A 188 -30.98 13.48 13.82
C GLY A 188 -30.62 13.22 12.36
N ALA A 189 -29.90 14.14 11.70
CA ALA A 189 -29.47 14.02 10.30
C ALA A 189 -27.94 13.99 10.15
N ASP A 190 -27.21 14.57 11.12
CA ASP A 190 -25.75 14.60 11.07
C ASP A 190 -25.14 13.27 11.54
N MET A 191 -23.98 12.94 11.01
CA MET A 191 -23.24 11.70 11.31
C MET A 191 -21.80 12.00 11.69
N VAL A 192 -21.27 11.22 12.62
CA VAL A 192 -19.86 11.22 12.98
C VAL A 192 -19.31 9.81 12.78
N LEU A 193 -18.11 9.71 12.19
CA LEU A 193 -17.36 8.46 12.18
C LEU A 193 -16.47 8.41 13.41
N LEU A 194 -16.49 7.28 14.09
CA LEU A 194 -15.61 6.99 15.21
C LEU A 194 -14.50 6.04 14.74
N GLN A 195 -13.29 6.55 14.64
CA GLN A 195 -12.12 5.70 14.41
C GLN A 195 -11.65 5.17 15.75
N VAL A 196 -11.54 3.85 15.84
CA VAL A 196 -11.09 3.11 17.01
C VAL A 196 -9.73 2.49 16.70
N GLU A 197 -8.71 2.85 17.46
CA GLU A 197 -7.36 2.35 17.32
C GLU A 197 -6.93 1.69 18.62
N VAL A 198 -6.27 0.54 18.51
CA VAL A 198 -5.59 -0.13 19.63
C VAL A 198 -4.14 0.30 19.59
N MET A 199 -3.67 0.92 20.64
CA MET A 199 -2.30 1.45 20.77
C MET A 199 -1.48 0.58 21.72
N ASP A 200 -0.18 0.56 21.50
CA ASP A 200 0.86 -0.05 22.33
C ASP A 200 1.78 1.01 22.96
#